data_cfb8b2d193cbc7ce3109cd2d0317828c
#
_entry.id   cfb8b2d193cbc7ce3109cd2d0317828c
#
_cell.length_a   1.000
_cell.length_b   1.000
_cell.length_c   1.000
_cell.angle_alpha   90.00
_cell.angle_beta   90.00
_cell.angle_gamma   90.00
#
_symmetry.space_group_name_H-M   'P 1'
#
loop_
_entity.id
_entity.type
_entity.pdbx_description
1 polymer ?
#
loop_
_entity_poly.entity_id
_entity_poly.type
_entity_poly.pdbx_seq_one_letter_code
_entity_poly.pdbx_strand_id
1 'polypeptide(L)'
;EPLRVRLVENRAYRETDMLASICMGLSSMKDADAVFFLPGDLPLIAPGSMKQVKDRLNKVPEGTQALVPVTGERTSHPPVLLSDGFPTVLGYRGEDGLKGAFASMRTEYMELDDAGTLADADFCGDFARLEADARKYRGVSRDLCEAWYEETGLPEHIRAHCRAVGALAGWMAERLTEHGACLDVELCRSGGCLHDLCRLSKGHEAAAGAFLRERGYLALAEVVERHRGFEADPESVCEEWAIVCLADKLILEDRRVSLTERYRKAFAHNPVKERIRRDVRICQRLKEEFEVMTGEQL
;
A
#
# COMPACT_ATOMS: atom_id res chain seq x y z
N GLU A 1 -20.11 -2.01 7.22
CA GLU A 1 -20.95 -1.07 8.01
C GLU A 1 -20.65 0.36 7.59
N PRO A 2 -21.66 1.25 7.48
CA PRO A 2 -21.42 2.64 7.19
C PRO A 2 -20.61 3.29 8.33
N LEU A 3 -19.61 4.09 7.97
CA LEU A 3 -18.80 4.84 8.92
C LEU A 3 -19.74 5.77 9.73
N ARG A 4 -19.68 5.66 11.05
CA ARG A 4 -20.41 6.58 11.95
C ARG A 4 -19.59 7.87 12.06
N VAL A 5 -19.94 8.86 11.26
CA VAL A 5 -19.30 10.18 11.28
C VAL A 5 -20.17 11.15 12.07
N ARG A 6 -19.57 11.86 13.03
CA ARG A 6 -20.19 12.99 13.74
C ARG A 6 -19.54 14.29 13.24
N LEU A 7 -20.33 15.20 12.70
CA LEU A 7 -19.86 16.52 12.31
C LEU A 7 -19.91 17.48 13.49
N VAL A 8 -18.81 18.16 13.75
CA VAL A 8 -18.70 19.25 14.74
C VAL A 8 -18.20 20.48 14.00
N GLU A 9 -19.04 21.49 13.87
CA GLU A 9 -18.76 22.70 13.09
C GLU A 9 -18.18 23.80 13.99
N ASN A 10 -17.00 24.32 13.65
CA ASN A 10 -16.48 25.56 14.22
C ASN A 10 -16.89 26.75 13.35
N ARG A 11 -18.01 27.42 13.68
CA ARG A 11 -18.51 28.58 12.89
C ARG A 11 -17.62 29.81 13.02
N ALA A 12 -16.80 29.88 14.06
CA ALA A 12 -15.86 30.95 14.31
C ALA A 12 -14.42 30.62 13.80
N TYR A 13 -14.26 29.66 12.88
CA TYR A 13 -12.96 29.17 12.44
C TYR A 13 -12.02 30.24 11.89
N ARG A 14 -12.57 31.38 11.40
CA ARG A 14 -11.78 32.52 10.90
C ARG A 14 -11.25 33.43 12.00
N GLU A 15 -11.80 33.32 13.20
CA GLU A 15 -11.50 34.18 14.37
C GLU A 15 -10.77 33.39 15.45
N THR A 16 -10.67 32.07 15.29
CA THR A 16 -10.05 31.14 16.25
C THR A 16 -8.92 30.36 15.58
N ASP A 17 -8.05 29.78 16.39
CA ASP A 17 -6.97 28.92 15.95
C ASP A 17 -7.42 27.47 15.76
N MET A 18 -6.49 26.63 15.27
CA MET A 18 -6.72 25.19 15.09
C MET A 18 -7.03 24.49 16.42
N LEU A 19 -6.42 24.93 17.53
CA LEU A 19 -6.62 24.34 18.85
C LEU A 19 -8.07 24.49 19.31
N ALA A 20 -8.72 25.60 18.99
CA ALA A 20 -10.14 25.80 19.30
C ALA A 20 -11.02 24.77 18.60
N SER A 21 -10.75 24.47 17.32
CA SER A 21 -11.46 23.43 16.56
C SER A 21 -11.21 22.04 17.15
N ILE A 22 -9.97 21.74 17.54
CA ILE A 22 -9.58 20.49 18.21
C ILE A 22 -10.34 20.35 19.55
N CYS A 23 -10.39 21.40 20.37
CA CYS A 23 -11.11 21.38 21.64
C CYS A 23 -12.62 21.14 21.46
N MET A 24 -13.24 21.68 20.42
CA MET A 24 -14.64 21.41 20.09
C MET A 24 -14.87 19.94 19.74
N GLY A 25 -14.03 19.38 18.86
CA GLY A 25 -14.04 17.96 18.50
C GLY A 25 -13.84 17.06 19.72
N LEU A 26 -12.81 17.33 20.50
CA LEU A 26 -12.46 16.58 21.72
C LEU A 26 -13.58 16.61 22.76
N SER A 27 -14.26 17.76 22.94
CA SER A 27 -15.39 17.91 23.84
C SER A 27 -16.57 17.00 23.47
N SER A 28 -16.67 16.58 22.20
CA SER A 28 -17.70 15.66 21.73
C SER A 28 -17.35 14.17 21.91
N MET A 29 -16.11 13.87 22.35
CA MET A 29 -15.54 12.52 22.48
C MET A 29 -15.08 12.21 23.92
N LYS A 30 -15.80 12.72 24.92
CA LYS A 30 -15.41 12.62 26.35
C LYS A 30 -15.30 11.18 26.88
N ASP A 31 -15.99 10.24 26.26
CA ASP A 31 -16.02 8.84 26.66
C ASP A 31 -14.98 7.99 25.89
N ALA A 32 -14.12 8.61 25.08
CA ALA A 32 -13.06 7.90 24.34
C ALA A 32 -11.84 7.68 25.23
N ASP A 33 -11.24 6.50 25.18
CA ASP A 33 -9.98 6.19 25.87
C ASP A 33 -8.79 6.89 25.24
N ALA A 34 -8.84 7.10 23.91
CA ALA A 34 -7.83 7.81 23.15
C ALA A 34 -8.43 8.44 21.88
N VAL A 35 -7.83 9.54 21.41
CA VAL A 35 -8.22 10.28 20.20
C VAL A 35 -7.02 10.47 19.31
N PHE A 36 -7.15 10.06 18.02
CA PHE A 36 -6.19 10.34 16.97
C PHE A 36 -6.52 11.67 16.31
N PHE A 37 -5.53 12.53 16.16
CA PHE A 37 -5.67 13.80 15.43
C PHE A 37 -5.11 13.66 14.02
N LEU A 38 -5.99 13.70 13.04
CA LEU A 38 -5.62 13.59 11.64
C LEU A 38 -6.14 14.80 10.86
N PRO A 39 -5.24 15.66 10.34
CA PRO A 39 -5.61 16.68 9.37
C PRO A 39 -6.19 16.07 8.10
N GLY A 40 -7.17 16.74 7.49
CA GLY A 40 -7.86 16.24 6.30
C GLY A 40 -7.04 16.36 5.00
N ASP A 41 -5.90 17.00 5.05
CA ASP A 41 -4.96 17.29 3.96
C ASP A 41 -3.73 16.36 3.91
N LEU A 42 -3.73 15.28 4.69
CA LEU A 42 -2.69 14.24 4.70
C LEU A 42 -3.19 12.94 4.04
N PRO A 43 -3.22 12.88 2.70
CA PRO A 43 -3.86 11.75 1.98
C PRO A 43 -3.00 10.49 1.90
N LEU A 44 -1.70 10.55 2.25
CA LEU A 44 -0.74 9.50 1.95
C LEU A 44 -0.28 8.69 3.17
N ILE A 45 -0.89 8.85 4.35
CA ILE A 45 -0.55 8.03 5.52
C ILE A 45 -0.87 6.56 5.22
N ALA A 46 0.15 5.71 5.32
CA ALA A 46 -0.02 4.28 5.08
C ALA A 46 -0.90 3.63 6.17
N PRO A 47 -1.86 2.76 5.82
CA PRO A 47 -2.66 2.01 6.80
C PRO A 47 -1.80 1.20 7.80
N GLY A 48 -0.63 0.72 7.37
CA GLY A 48 0.34 0.06 8.22
C GLY A 48 0.89 0.97 9.33
N SER A 49 1.08 2.26 9.05
CA SER A 49 1.51 3.26 10.03
C SER A 49 0.44 3.50 11.10
N MET A 50 -0.84 3.58 10.68
CA MET A 50 -1.96 3.67 11.62
C MET A 50 -2.04 2.45 12.55
N LYS A 51 -1.79 1.25 12.01
CA LYS A 51 -1.72 0.02 12.81
C LYS A 51 -0.57 0.05 13.81
N GLN A 52 0.63 0.49 13.39
CA GLN A 52 1.79 0.60 14.27
C GLN A 52 1.53 1.57 15.43
N VAL A 53 0.93 2.73 15.17
CA VAL A 53 0.56 3.70 16.21
C VAL A 53 -0.44 3.07 17.20
N LYS A 54 -1.45 2.36 16.70
CA LYS A 54 -2.42 1.65 17.53
C LYS A 54 -1.77 0.55 18.37
N ASP A 55 -0.87 -0.24 17.80
CA ASP A 55 -0.18 -1.32 18.51
C ASP A 55 0.78 -0.77 19.58
N ARG A 56 1.41 0.39 19.31
CA ARG A 56 2.25 1.10 20.29
C ARG A 56 1.44 1.68 21.42
N LEU A 57 0.24 2.22 21.14
CA LEU A 57 -0.66 2.79 22.14
C LEU A 57 -1.01 1.77 23.25
N ASN A 58 -1.15 0.49 22.89
CA ASN A 58 -1.42 -0.57 23.86
C ASN A 58 -0.19 -0.93 24.75
N LYS A 59 0.97 -0.33 24.49
CA LYS A 59 2.25 -0.63 25.15
C LYS A 59 2.92 0.60 25.76
N VAL A 60 2.23 1.75 25.79
CA VAL A 60 2.78 2.95 26.41
C VAL A 60 2.89 2.79 27.92
N PRO A 61 3.89 3.42 28.56
CA PRO A 61 4.01 3.41 30.03
C PRO A 61 2.77 3.97 30.72
N GLU A 62 2.49 3.49 31.93
CA GLU A 62 1.41 4.03 32.75
C GLU A 62 1.59 5.53 33.00
N GLY A 63 0.49 6.28 32.93
CA GLY A 63 0.47 7.73 33.07
C GLY A 63 0.94 8.49 31.80
N THR A 64 1.17 7.83 30.68
CA THR A 64 1.34 8.49 29.38
C THR A 64 0.06 9.23 29.01
N GLN A 65 0.18 10.50 28.62
CA GLN A 65 -0.97 11.34 28.25
C GLN A 65 -1.06 11.58 26.74
N ALA A 66 0.07 11.47 26.02
CA ALA A 66 0.11 11.59 24.58
C ALA A 66 1.14 10.62 23.97
N LEU A 67 0.87 10.16 22.73
CA LEU A 67 1.81 9.41 21.88
C LEU A 67 1.95 10.18 20.57
N VAL A 68 3.18 10.58 20.25
CA VAL A 68 3.48 11.40 19.06
C VAL A 68 4.41 10.64 18.14
N PRO A 69 3.99 10.33 16.91
CA PRO A 69 4.88 9.77 15.91
C PRO A 69 5.96 10.76 15.49
N VAL A 70 7.12 10.24 15.09
CA VAL A 70 8.26 10.97 14.57
C VAL A 70 8.73 10.32 13.28
N THR A 71 8.88 11.09 12.22
CA THR A 71 9.41 10.62 10.94
C THR A 71 10.66 11.42 10.62
N GLY A 72 11.82 10.75 10.66
CA GLY A 72 13.11 11.42 10.67
C GLY A 72 13.28 12.26 11.94
N GLU A 73 13.55 13.57 11.80
CA GLU A 73 13.72 14.50 12.93
C GLU A 73 12.44 15.32 13.22
N ARG A 74 11.31 15.02 12.56
CA ARG A 74 10.08 15.82 12.64
C ARG A 74 8.96 15.03 13.33
N THR A 75 8.22 15.70 14.22
CA THR A 75 6.94 15.17 14.70
C THR A 75 5.96 15.02 13.52
N SER A 76 5.24 13.92 13.49
CA SER A 76 4.39 13.53 12.35
C SER A 76 2.98 13.10 12.79
N HIS A 77 2.17 12.67 11.85
CA HIS A 77 0.76 12.34 12.07
C HIS A 77 0.48 10.82 12.01
N PRO A 78 -0.55 10.35 12.72
CA PRO A 78 -1.41 11.08 13.66
C PRO A 78 -0.85 11.09 15.09
N PRO A 79 -0.73 12.22 15.77
CA PRO A 79 -0.54 12.21 17.21
C PRO A 79 -1.80 11.67 17.91
N VAL A 80 -1.61 11.02 19.04
CA VAL A 80 -2.69 10.41 19.83
C VAL A 80 -2.71 11.03 21.22
N LEU A 81 -3.87 11.45 21.65
CA LEU A 81 -4.13 11.94 23.01
C LEU A 81 -4.91 10.87 23.78
N LEU A 82 -4.40 10.44 24.93
CA LEU A 82 -5.09 9.55 25.84
C LEU A 82 -6.05 10.35 26.77
N SER A 83 -7.04 9.69 27.32
CA SER A 83 -8.08 10.32 28.15
C SER A 83 -7.51 11.17 29.29
N ASP A 84 -6.43 10.74 29.93
CA ASP A 84 -5.75 11.48 31.00
C ASP A 84 -5.14 12.82 30.53
N GLY A 85 -4.90 12.97 29.24
CA GLY A 85 -4.41 14.21 28.61
C GLY A 85 -5.52 15.18 28.19
N PHE A 86 -6.78 14.75 28.13
CA PHE A 86 -7.90 15.60 27.67
C PHE A 86 -8.02 16.92 28.45
N PRO A 87 -7.97 16.91 29.81
CA PRO A 87 -8.07 18.15 30.59
C PRO A 87 -6.95 19.15 30.24
N THR A 88 -5.73 18.64 29.97
CA THR A 88 -4.60 19.49 29.62
C THR A 88 -4.83 20.20 28.29
N VAL A 89 -5.27 19.49 27.24
CA VAL A 89 -5.55 20.11 25.94
C VAL A 89 -6.74 21.07 26.02
N LEU A 90 -7.83 20.70 26.69
CA LEU A 90 -9.00 21.54 26.84
C LEU A 90 -8.72 22.82 27.65
N GLY A 91 -7.79 22.74 28.62
CA GLY A 91 -7.38 23.86 29.46
C GLY A 91 -6.22 24.68 28.91
N TYR A 92 -5.56 24.23 27.84
CA TYR A 92 -4.35 24.89 27.32
C TYR A 92 -4.66 26.29 26.76
N ARG A 93 -3.80 27.27 27.10
CA ARG A 93 -3.94 28.68 26.66
C ARG A 93 -2.58 29.28 26.26
N GLY A 94 -1.55 28.41 26.12
CA GLY A 94 -0.20 28.82 25.72
C GLY A 94 -0.06 28.98 24.22
N GLU A 95 1.13 29.34 23.81
CA GLU A 95 1.55 29.42 22.40
C GLU A 95 1.73 28.00 21.79
N ASP A 96 1.93 27.91 20.48
CA ASP A 96 2.16 26.66 19.71
C ASP A 96 1.01 25.65 19.70
N GLY A 97 -0.23 26.04 20.07
CA GLY A 97 -1.42 25.24 19.91
C GLY A 97 -1.33 23.83 20.51
N LEU A 98 -1.70 22.80 19.74
CA LEU A 98 -1.65 21.40 20.20
C LEU A 98 -0.22 20.92 20.50
N LYS A 99 0.78 21.38 19.75
CA LYS A 99 2.19 21.04 19.99
C LYS A 99 2.66 21.53 21.35
N GLY A 100 2.30 22.77 21.72
CA GLY A 100 2.60 23.34 23.03
C GLY A 100 1.87 22.60 24.17
N ALA A 101 0.61 22.19 23.94
CA ALA A 101 -0.11 21.36 24.89
C ALA A 101 0.59 20.01 25.12
N PHE A 102 1.04 19.33 24.06
CA PHE A 102 1.76 18.07 24.17
C PHE A 102 3.11 18.21 24.86
N ALA A 103 3.83 19.33 24.65
CA ALA A 103 5.07 19.61 25.34
C ALA A 103 4.90 19.82 26.85
N SER A 104 3.68 20.15 27.33
CA SER A 104 3.37 20.36 28.74
C SER A 104 2.88 19.12 29.48
N MET A 105 2.82 17.96 28.80
CA MET A 105 2.31 16.71 29.37
C MET A 105 3.31 15.56 29.19
N ARG A 106 3.01 14.40 29.81
CA ARG A 106 3.81 13.19 29.67
C ARG A 106 3.58 12.58 28.29
N THR A 107 4.46 12.91 27.35
CA THR A 107 4.39 12.49 25.95
C THR A 107 5.44 11.44 25.65
N GLU A 108 5.00 10.32 25.04
CA GLU A 108 5.86 9.32 24.46
C GLU A 108 6.03 9.60 22.94
N TYR A 109 7.21 9.31 22.43
CA TYR A 109 7.53 9.44 21.01
C TYR A 109 7.79 8.08 20.39
N MET A 110 7.37 7.88 19.15
CA MET A 110 7.63 6.65 18.39
C MET A 110 8.09 6.97 16.98
N GLU A 111 9.11 6.28 16.51
CA GLU A 111 9.55 6.38 15.12
C GLU A 111 8.58 5.69 14.18
N LEU A 112 8.29 6.36 13.07
CA LEU A 112 7.56 5.83 11.91
C LEU A 112 8.40 6.05 10.65
N ASP A 113 8.59 4.99 9.88
CA ASP A 113 9.20 5.08 8.55
C ASP A 113 8.12 5.23 7.48
N ASP A 114 7.45 6.40 7.49
CA ASP A 114 6.37 6.74 6.56
C ASP A 114 6.37 8.23 6.23
N ALA A 115 6.94 8.59 5.10
CA ALA A 115 6.99 9.97 4.61
C ALA A 115 5.59 10.56 4.37
N GLY A 116 4.56 9.72 4.13
CA GLY A 116 3.17 10.14 3.97
C GLY A 116 2.59 10.82 5.21
N THR A 117 3.16 10.57 6.40
CA THR A 117 2.77 11.22 7.66
C THR A 117 3.13 12.71 7.74
N LEU A 118 3.92 13.21 6.79
CA LEU A 118 4.38 14.60 6.64
C LEU A 118 3.96 15.22 5.29
N ALA A 119 3.20 14.50 4.49
CA ALA A 119 2.86 14.86 3.10
C ALA A 119 1.50 15.59 3.05
N ASP A 120 1.51 16.87 3.44
CA ASP A 120 0.34 17.75 3.43
C ASP A 120 0.05 18.36 2.04
N ALA A 121 -1.19 18.76 1.83
CA ALA A 121 -1.73 19.38 0.62
C ALA A 121 -2.17 20.82 0.89
N ASP A 122 -1.26 21.70 1.32
CA ASP A 122 -1.56 23.08 1.68
C ASP A 122 -1.84 23.99 0.46
N PHE A 123 -1.20 23.70 -0.68
CA PHE A 123 -1.28 24.51 -1.89
C PHE A 123 -1.62 23.67 -3.13
N CYS A 124 -2.22 24.33 -4.16
CA CYS A 124 -2.54 23.65 -5.42
C CYS A 124 -1.31 22.97 -6.09
N GLY A 125 -0.10 23.49 -5.86
CA GLY A 125 1.14 22.89 -6.37
C GLY A 125 1.53 21.58 -5.68
N ASP A 126 1.04 21.34 -4.47
CA ASP A 126 1.35 20.12 -3.72
C ASP A 126 0.65 18.89 -4.31
N PHE A 127 -0.48 19.10 -4.98
CA PHE A 127 -1.27 18.00 -5.55
C PHE A 127 -0.45 17.16 -6.56
N ALA A 128 0.29 17.80 -7.47
CA ALA A 128 1.13 17.09 -8.43
C ALA A 128 2.26 16.28 -7.76
N ARG A 129 2.85 16.84 -6.68
CA ARG A 129 3.84 16.14 -5.86
C ARG A 129 3.22 14.94 -5.15
N LEU A 130 2.07 15.14 -4.49
CA LEU A 130 1.35 14.09 -3.79
C LEU A 130 0.86 12.98 -4.72
N GLU A 131 0.42 13.33 -5.94
CA GLU A 131 0.05 12.33 -6.95
C GLU A 131 1.27 11.50 -7.38
N ALA A 132 2.42 12.13 -7.61
CA ALA A 132 3.66 11.42 -7.92
C ALA A 132 4.13 10.54 -6.76
N ASP A 133 4.00 11.02 -5.53
CA ASP A 133 4.33 10.26 -4.32
C ASP A 133 3.32 9.11 -4.10
N ALA A 134 2.03 9.33 -4.32
CA ALA A 134 1.01 8.27 -4.24
C ALA A 134 1.34 7.08 -5.17
N ARG A 135 1.89 7.36 -6.35
CA ARG A 135 2.33 6.30 -7.28
C ARG A 135 3.47 5.46 -6.70
N LYS A 136 4.40 6.05 -5.96
CA LYS A 136 5.48 5.33 -5.26
C LYS A 136 4.94 4.39 -4.18
N TYR A 137 3.85 4.76 -3.50
CA TYR A 137 3.20 3.92 -2.49
C TYR A 137 2.36 2.77 -3.07
N ARG A 138 2.11 2.75 -4.38
CA ARG A 138 1.42 1.63 -5.03
C ARG A 138 2.35 0.47 -5.31
N GLY A 139 3.63 0.74 -5.54
CA GLY A 139 4.70 -0.23 -5.66
C GLY A 139 5.63 -0.26 -4.44
N VAL A 140 6.62 -1.13 -4.45
CA VAL A 140 7.63 -1.26 -3.39
C VAL A 140 9.03 -1.31 -3.99
N SER A 141 10.02 -0.82 -3.25
CA SER A 141 11.41 -0.89 -3.67
C SER A 141 11.90 -2.34 -3.76
N ARG A 142 12.95 -2.55 -4.54
CA ARG A 142 13.61 -3.87 -4.64
C ARG A 142 14.12 -4.34 -3.28
N ASP A 143 14.70 -3.44 -2.49
CA ASP A 143 15.25 -3.79 -1.17
C ASP A 143 14.15 -4.25 -0.22
N LEU A 144 12.97 -3.63 -0.30
CA LEU A 144 11.81 -4.06 0.50
C LEU A 144 11.26 -5.42 0.04
N CYS A 145 11.26 -5.70 -1.27
CA CYS A 145 10.93 -7.04 -1.76
C CYS A 145 11.89 -8.10 -1.19
N GLU A 146 13.20 -7.83 -1.21
CA GLU A 146 14.21 -8.75 -0.65
C GLU A 146 14.02 -8.96 0.86
N ALA A 147 13.77 -7.89 1.61
CA ALA A 147 13.48 -7.99 3.05
C ALA A 147 12.25 -8.87 3.33
N TRP A 148 11.20 -8.76 2.52
CA TRP A 148 10.02 -9.61 2.68
C TRP A 148 10.23 -11.05 2.22
N TYR A 149 11.11 -11.31 1.26
CA TYR A 149 11.54 -12.69 0.93
C TYR A 149 12.26 -13.35 2.11
N GLU A 150 13.08 -12.58 2.84
CA GLU A 150 13.73 -13.04 4.06
C GLU A 150 12.71 -13.33 5.17
N GLU A 151 11.81 -12.38 5.41
CA GLU A 151 10.77 -12.48 6.44
C GLU A 151 9.88 -13.70 6.24
N THR A 152 9.50 -14.01 4.99
CA THR A 152 8.66 -15.15 4.65
C THR A 152 9.43 -16.46 4.48
N GLY A 153 10.75 -16.42 4.55
CA GLY A 153 11.61 -17.60 4.33
C GLY A 153 11.54 -18.15 2.92
N LEU A 154 11.29 -17.28 1.91
CA LEU A 154 11.12 -17.72 0.52
C LEU A 154 12.43 -18.32 -0.03
N PRO A 155 12.44 -19.56 -0.59
CA PRO A 155 13.63 -20.18 -1.15
C PRO A 155 14.21 -19.41 -2.33
N GLU A 156 15.54 -19.43 -2.49
CA GLU A 156 16.24 -18.64 -3.52
C GLU A 156 15.78 -18.91 -4.95
N HIS A 157 15.47 -20.15 -5.32
CA HIS A 157 14.96 -20.45 -6.65
C HIS A 157 13.59 -19.80 -6.94
N ILE A 158 12.73 -19.60 -5.91
CA ILE A 158 11.47 -18.88 -6.05
C ILE A 158 11.73 -17.37 -6.08
N ARG A 159 12.65 -16.86 -5.26
CA ARG A 159 13.08 -15.44 -5.33
C ARG A 159 13.61 -15.08 -6.71
N ALA A 160 14.44 -15.94 -7.31
CA ALA A 160 14.96 -15.75 -8.68
C ALA A 160 13.83 -15.68 -9.72
N HIS A 161 12.84 -16.58 -9.61
CA HIS A 161 11.64 -16.54 -10.44
C HIS A 161 10.86 -15.22 -10.26
N CYS A 162 10.58 -14.83 -9.03
CA CYS A 162 9.86 -13.59 -8.72
C CYS A 162 10.59 -12.35 -9.28
N ARG A 163 11.91 -12.28 -9.14
CA ARG A 163 12.72 -11.17 -9.72
C ARG A 163 12.59 -11.14 -11.24
N ALA A 164 12.64 -12.29 -11.90
CA ALA A 164 12.52 -12.40 -13.36
C ALA A 164 11.12 -11.97 -13.84
N VAL A 165 10.06 -12.40 -13.14
CA VAL A 165 8.67 -12.00 -13.43
C VAL A 165 8.51 -10.51 -13.22
N GLY A 166 9.01 -9.94 -12.11
CA GLY A 166 8.96 -8.51 -11.83
C GLY A 166 9.69 -7.66 -12.87
N ALA A 167 10.88 -8.11 -13.32
CA ALA A 167 11.63 -7.45 -14.38
C ALA A 167 10.85 -7.43 -15.71
N LEU A 168 10.26 -8.56 -16.09
CA LEU A 168 9.46 -8.65 -17.31
C LEU A 168 8.18 -7.83 -17.23
N ALA A 169 7.44 -7.92 -16.12
CA ALA A 169 6.20 -7.16 -15.92
C ALA A 169 6.44 -5.64 -15.94
N GLY A 170 7.49 -5.17 -15.26
CA GLY A 170 7.90 -3.77 -15.30
C GLY A 170 8.27 -3.31 -16.70
N TRP A 171 9.08 -4.08 -17.43
CA TRP A 171 9.45 -3.77 -18.81
C TRP A 171 8.21 -3.71 -19.73
N MET A 172 7.29 -4.66 -19.62
CA MET A 172 6.04 -4.64 -20.41
C MET A 172 5.20 -3.40 -20.11
N ALA A 173 5.05 -3.04 -18.85
CA ALA A 173 4.31 -1.86 -18.44
C ALA A 173 4.95 -0.56 -18.95
N GLU A 174 6.29 -0.45 -18.91
CA GLU A 174 7.04 0.67 -19.50
C GLU A 174 6.75 0.81 -21.00
N ARG A 175 6.87 -0.27 -21.78
CA ARG A 175 6.59 -0.23 -23.22
C ARG A 175 5.16 0.16 -23.53
N LEU A 176 4.18 -0.41 -22.84
CA LEU A 176 2.77 -0.05 -23.03
C LEU A 176 2.51 1.42 -22.68
N THR A 177 3.13 1.93 -21.61
CA THR A 177 2.98 3.34 -21.19
C THR A 177 3.58 4.30 -22.20
N GLU A 178 4.72 3.97 -22.80
CA GLU A 178 5.32 4.74 -23.91
C GLU A 178 4.40 4.81 -25.15
N HIS A 179 3.50 3.84 -25.30
CA HIS A 179 2.52 3.78 -26.39
C HIS A 179 1.11 4.22 -25.96
N GLY A 180 1.02 4.96 -24.83
CA GLY A 180 -0.20 5.65 -24.40
C GLY A 180 -1.10 4.89 -23.43
N ALA A 181 -0.69 3.71 -22.95
CA ALA A 181 -1.41 3.05 -21.87
C ALA A 181 -1.26 3.82 -20.54
N CYS A 182 -2.31 3.80 -19.72
CA CYS A 182 -2.28 4.37 -18.37
C CYS A 182 -2.05 3.26 -17.35
N LEU A 183 -0.78 2.95 -17.09
CA LEU A 183 -0.35 1.88 -16.18
C LEU A 183 0.58 2.39 -15.08
N ASP A 184 0.51 1.77 -13.92
CA ASP A 184 1.48 1.95 -12.86
C ASP A 184 2.62 0.93 -13.02
N VAL A 185 3.74 1.39 -13.59
CA VAL A 185 4.90 0.55 -13.89
C VAL A 185 5.48 -0.08 -12.62
N GLU A 186 5.56 0.68 -11.53
CA GLU A 186 6.12 0.18 -10.27
C GLU A 186 5.18 -0.83 -9.60
N LEU A 187 3.87 -0.66 -9.74
CA LEU A 187 2.87 -1.64 -9.29
C LEU A 187 3.01 -2.96 -10.07
N CYS A 188 3.18 -2.90 -11.39
CA CYS A 188 3.41 -4.08 -12.22
C CYS A 188 4.72 -4.79 -11.84
N ARG A 189 5.81 -4.03 -11.67
CA ARG A 189 7.12 -4.56 -11.25
C ARG A 189 7.04 -5.23 -9.89
N SER A 190 6.47 -4.54 -8.91
CA SER A 190 6.32 -5.03 -7.54
C SER A 190 5.37 -6.24 -7.47
N GLY A 191 4.28 -6.20 -8.22
CA GLY A 191 3.33 -7.32 -8.34
C GLY A 191 4.03 -8.57 -8.86
N GLY A 192 4.85 -8.43 -9.90
CA GLY A 192 5.66 -9.53 -10.41
C GLY A 192 6.70 -10.05 -9.41
N CYS A 193 7.37 -9.15 -8.67
CA CYS A 193 8.29 -9.55 -7.61
C CYS A 193 7.61 -10.29 -6.46
N LEU A 194 6.39 -9.95 -6.13
CA LEU A 194 5.74 -10.43 -4.90
C LEU A 194 4.60 -11.44 -5.14
N HIS A 195 4.30 -11.79 -6.39
CA HIS A 195 3.17 -12.67 -6.72
C HIS A 195 3.22 -14.03 -5.99
N ASP A 196 4.40 -14.58 -5.78
CA ASP A 196 4.64 -15.85 -5.10
C ASP A 196 5.26 -15.67 -3.69
N LEU A 197 5.15 -14.47 -3.06
CA LEU A 197 5.74 -14.15 -1.75
C LEU A 197 5.45 -15.19 -0.67
N CYS A 198 4.22 -15.68 -0.60
CA CYS A 198 3.77 -16.68 0.38
C CYS A 198 3.70 -18.09 -0.22
N ARG A 199 4.51 -18.44 -1.21
CA ARG A 199 4.45 -19.70 -1.97
C ARG A 199 4.46 -20.96 -1.13
N LEU A 200 5.04 -20.90 0.05
CA LEU A 200 5.08 -22.05 0.97
C LEU A 200 3.77 -22.24 1.76
N SER A 201 2.85 -21.28 1.71
CA SER A 201 1.58 -21.33 2.41
C SER A 201 0.49 -21.98 1.55
N LYS A 202 -0.46 -22.66 2.20
CA LYS A 202 -1.68 -23.12 1.52
C LYS A 202 -2.55 -21.91 1.15
N GLY A 203 -2.94 -21.77 -0.12
CA GLY A 203 -3.63 -20.56 -0.60
C GLY A 203 -2.73 -19.34 -0.60
N HIS A 204 -1.52 -19.52 -1.15
CA HIS A 204 -0.45 -18.54 -1.11
C HIS A 204 -0.83 -17.17 -1.71
N GLU A 205 -1.75 -17.13 -2.66
CA GLU A 205 -2.26 -15.90 -3.27
C GLU A 205 -2.99 -15.03 -2.23
N ALA A 206 -3.95 -15.63 -1.53
CA ALA A 206 -4.69 -14.94 -0.46
C ALA A 206 -3.78 -14.61 0.74
N ALA A 207 -2.81 -15.48 1.06
CA ALA A 207 -1.86 -15.22 2.13
C ALA A 207 -0.94 -14.03 1.79
N ALA A 208 -0.45 -13.93 0.55
CA ALA A 208 0.34 -12.79 0.09
C ALA A 208 -0.49 -11.50 0.05
N GLY A 209 -1.74 -11.57 -0.41
CA GLY A 209 -2.67 -10.44 -0.36
C GLY A 209 -2.93 -9.95 1.07
N ALA A 210 -3.15 -10.86 2.03
CA ALA A 210 -3.33 -10.50 3.44
C ALA A 210 -2.07 -9.85 4.02
N PHE A 211 -0.88 -10.41 3.74
CA PHE A 211 0.41 -9.86 4.14
C PHE A 211 0.60 -8.40 3.66
N LEU A 212 0.25 -8.14 2.41
CA LEU A 212 0.37 -6.82 1.79
C LEU A 212 -0.68 -5.83 2.34
N ARG A 213 -1.94 -6.28 2.55
CA ARG A 213 -2.99 -5.43 3.14
C ARG A 213 -2.68 -5.01 4.56
N GLU A 214 -2.14 -5.92 5.37
CA GLU A 214 -1.72 -5.61 6.74
C GLU A 214 -0.65 -4.51 6.78
N ARG A 215 0.12 -4.37 5.70
CA ARG A 215 1.17 -3.36 5.52
C ARG A 215 0.71 -2.12 4.73
N GLY A 216 -0.58 -2.08 4.33
CA GLY A 216 -1.18 -0.93 3.67
C GLY A 216 -1.08 -0.90 2.15
N TYR A 217 -0.51 -1.93 1.51
CA TYR A 217 -0.33 -2.00 0.05
C TYR A 217 -1.56 -2.61 -0.64
N LEU A 218 -2.70 -1.91 -0.61
CA LEU A 218 -3.99 -2.45 -1.07
C LEU A 218 -4.00 -2.75 -2.57
N ALA A 219 -3.50 -1.85 -3.41
CA ALA A 219 -3.43 -2.05 -4.85
C ALA A 219 -2.52 -3.23 -5.22
N LEU A 220 -1.37 -3.33 -4.54
CA LEU A 220 -0.43 -4.42 -4.75
C LEU A 220 -1.01 -5.78 -4.29
N ALA A 221 -1.76 -5.79 -3.18
CA ALA A 221 -2.47 -6.98 -2.71
C ALA A 221 -3.48 -7.49 -3.75
N GLU A 222 -4.23 -6.59 -4.38
CA GLU A 222 -5.19 -6.94 -5.43
C GLU A 222 -4.51 -7.56 -6.65
N VAL A 223 -3.43 -6.96 -7.13
CA VAL A 223 -2.63 -7.49 -8.25
C VAL A 223 -2.09 -8.88 -7.93
N VAL A 224 -1.52 -9.05 -6.72
CA VAL A 224 -0.90 -10.31 -6.29
C VAL A 224 -1.95 -11.43 -6.12
N GLU A 225 -3.11 -11.15 -5.58
CA GLU A 225 -4.17 -12.16 -5.42
C GLU A 225 -4.70 -12.71 -6.75
N ARG A 226 -4.68 -11.91 -7.80
CA ARG A 226 -5.21 -12.26 -9.13
C ARG A 226 -4.21 -13.01 -10.03
N HIS A 227 -2.93 -13.18 -9.62
CA HIS A 227 -1.86 -13.68 -10.50
C HIS A 227 -1.98 -15.14 -10.94
N ARG A 228 -2.67 -16.01 -10.17
CA ARG A 228 -2.63 -17.47 -10.38
C ARG A 228 -3.28 -17.94 -11.67
N GLY A 229 -4.24 -17.19 -12.17
CA GLY A 229 -4.96 -17.56 -13.39
C GLY A 229 -6.08 -16.60 -13.69
N PHE A 230 -6.59 -16.70 -14.89
CA PHE A 230 -7.65 -15.84 -15.35
C PHE A 230 -9.02 -16.38 -14.88
N GLU A 231 -9.36 -16.15 -13.61
CA GLU A 231 -10.71 -16.42 -13.10
C GLU A 231 -11.73 -15.51 -13.78
N ALA A 232 -11.37 -14.26 -14.00
CA ALA A 232 -12.02 -13.34 -14.94
C ALA A 232 -11.15 -13.17 -16.18
N ASP A 233 -11.75 -13.03 -17.36
CA ASP A 233 -11.04 -12.66 -18.58
C ASP A 233 -10.67 -11.18 -18.50
N PRO A 234 -9.38 -10.78 -18.51
CA PRO A 234 -9.02 -9.37 -18.53
C PRO A 234 -9.54 -8.70 -19.81
N GLU A 235 -9.99 -7.47 -19.70
CA GLU A 235 -10.48 -6.71 -20.85
C GLU A 235 -9.32 -6.41 -21.81
N SER A 236 -8.14 -6.09 -21.27
CA SER A 236 -6.96 -5.70 -22.03
C SER A 236 -5.66 -6.12 -21.31
N VAL A 237 -4.56 -6.14 -22.07
CA VAL A 237 -3.19 -6.21 -21.51
C VAL A 237 -2.85 -4.95 -20.68
N CYS A 238 -3.59 -3.88 -20.83
CA CYS A 238 -3.41 -2.63 -20.08
C CYS A 238 -4.04 -2.65 -18.68
N GLU A 239 -4.15 -3.83 -18.06
CA GLU A 239 -4.47 -4.00 -16.65
C GLU A 239 -3.25 -4.55 -15.90
N GLU A 240 -2.84 -3.93 -14.79
CA GLU A 240 -1.60 -4.28 -14.07
C GLU A 240 -1.56 -5.77 -13.67
N TRP A 241 -2.67 -6.30 -13.17
CA TRP A 241 -2.74 -7.73 -12.82
C TRP A 241 -2.62 -8.65 -14.04
N ALA A 242 -3.16 -8.23 -15.21
CA ALA A 242 -3.06 -9.01 -16.45
C ALA A 242 -1.61 -9.09 -16.95
N ILE A 243 -0.87 -7.98 -16.84
CA ILE A 243 0.57 -7.92 -17.14
C ILE A 243 1.33 -8.89 -16.25
N VAL A 244 1.09 -8.86 -14.94
CA VAL A 244 1.76 -9.76 -13.99
C VAL A 244 1.43 -11.22 -14.28
N CYS A 245 0.16 -11.55 -14.54
CA CYS A 245 -0.26 -12.88 -14.95
C CYS A 245 0.45 -13.34 -16.23
N LEU A 246 0.50 -12.50 -17.26
CA LEU A 246 1.16 -12.84 -18.52
C LEU A 246 2.67 -13.01 -18.33
N ALA A 247 3.31 -12.11 -17.58
CA ALA A 247 4.74 -12.19 -17.29
C ALA A 247 5.10 -13.50 -16.56
N ASP A 248 4.32 -13.93 -15.54
CA ASP A 248 4.50 -15.23 -14.88
C ASP A 248 4.41 -16.40 -15.87
N LYS A 249 3.50 -16.33 -16.85
CA LYS A 249 3.38 -17.42 -17.85
C LYS A 249 4.47 -17.42 -18.91
N LEU A 250 5.23 -16.32 -19.04
CA LEU A 250 6.38 -16.20 -19.95
C LEU A 250 7.72 -16.45 -19.24
N ILE A 251 7.74 -16.70 -17.93
CA ILE A 251 8.93 -17.07 -17.16
C ILE A 251 8.79 -18.50 -16.63
N LEU A 252 9.81 -19.33 -16.86
CA LEU A 252 9.95 -20.66 -16.28
C LEU A 252 11.25 -20.71 -15.48
N GLU A 253 11.15 -21.02 -14.20
CA GLU A 253 12.26 -20.79 -13.26
C GLU A 253 12.64 -19.30 -13.27
N ASP A 254 13.79 -18.92 -13.80
CA ASP A 254 14.26 -17.54 -13.91
C ASP A 254 14.50 -17.08 -15.36
N ARG A 255 14.10 -17.89 -16.34
CA ARG A 255 14.32 -17.62 -17.77
C ARG A 255 13.03 -17.42 -18.56
N ARG A 256 13.10 -16.61 -19.58
CA ARG A 256 12.00 -16.36 -20.52
C ARG A 256 11.75 -17.59 -21.40
N VAL A 257 10.48 -17.95 -21.57
CA VAL A 257 10.04 -19.10 -22.37
C VAL A 257 8.81 -18.76 -23.22
N SER A 258 8.57 -19.52 -24.26
CA SER A 258 7.31 -19.44 -25.01
C SER A 258 6.13 -20.03 -24.19
N LEU A 259 4.91 -19.56 -24.49
CA LEU A 259 3.68 -20.15 -23.91
C LEU A 259 3.57 -21.66 -24.20
N THR A 260 4.01 -22.10 -25.37
CA THR A 260 4.05 -23.53 -25.73
C THR A 260 4.96 -24.32 -24.79
N GLU A 261 6.15 -23.82 -24.50
CA GLU A 261 7.09 -24.44 -23.57
C GLU A 261 6.55 -24.46 -22.14
N ARG A 262 6.01 -23.33 -21.66
CA ARG A 262 5.42 -23.17 -20.32
C ARG A 262 4.33 -24.20 -20.05
N TYR A 263 3.40 -24.36 -20.99
CA TYR A 263 2.24 -25.21 -20.80
C TYR A 263 2.44 -26.67 -21.21
N ARG A 264 3.55 -27.04 -21.83
CA ARG A 264 3.83 -28.40 -22.30
C ARG A 264 3.63 -29.47 -21.22
N LYS A 265 4.19 -29.27 -20.02
CA LYS A 265 4.05 -30.20 -18.89
C LYS A 265 2.62 -30.20 -18.34
N ALA A 266 1.99 -29.05 -18.26
CA ALA A 266 0.63 -28.92 -17.78
C ALA A 266 -0.37 -29.69 -18.63
N PHE A 267 -0.25 -29.62 -19.96
CA PHE A 267 -1.10 -30.41 -20.89
C PHE A 267 -0.87 -31.93 -20.78
N ALA A 268 0.34 -32.38 -20.44
CA ALA A 268 0.66 -33.78 -20.32
C ALA A 268 0.05 -34.44 -19.07
N HIS A 269 -0.01 -33.70 -17.94
CA HIS A 269 -0.27 -34.28 -16.62
C HIS A 269 -1.56 -33.81 -15.95
N ASN A 270 -2.32 -32.87 -16.52
CA ASN A 270 -3.50 -32.29 -15.86
C ASN A 270 -4.80 -32.84 -16.46
N PRO A 271 -5.73 -33.36 -15.61
CA PRO A 271 -7.05 -33.84 -16.09
C PRO A 271 -7.97 -32.69 -16.54
N VAL A 272 -7.75 -31.43 -16.07
CA VAL A 272 -8.62 -30.27 -16.39
C VAL A 272 -8.05 -29.48 -17.59
N LYS A 273 -7.98 -30.12 -18.75
CA LYS A 273 -7.43 -29.54 -19.99
C LYS A 273 -8.20 -28.29 -20.47
N GLU A 274 -9.48 -28.16 -20.16
CA GLU A 274 -10.29 -27.02 -20.61
C GLU A 274 -9.86 -25.70 -19.95
N ARG A 275 -9.59 -25.72 -18.64
CA ARG A 275 -9.05 -24.54 -17.93
C ARG A 275 -7.69 -24.11 -18.52
N ILE A 276 -6.80 -25.06 -18.76
CA ILE A 276 -5.48 -24.77 -19.35
C ILE A 276 -5.64 -24.18 -20.75
N ARG A 277 -6.55 -24.71 -21.59
CA ARG A 277 -6.81 -24.17 -22.93
C ARG A 277 -7.34 -22.74 -22.88
N ARG A 278 -8.21 -22.45 -21.91
CA ARG A 278 -8.73 -21.08 -21.70
C ARG A 278 -7.58 -20.15 -21.33
N ASP A 279 -6.77 -20.50 -20.34
CA ASP A 279 -5.65 -19.68 -19.88
C ASP A 279 -4.63 -19.43 -21.01
N VAL A 280 -4.33 -20.44 -21.83
CA VAL A 280 -3.47 -20.29 -23.01
C VAL A 280 -4.05 -19.32 -24.04
N ARG A 281 -5.38 -19.41 -24.33
CA ARG A 281 -6.03 -18.47 -25.27
C ARG A 281 -5.95 -17.03 -24.77
N ILE A 282 -6.20 -16.83 -23.48
CA ILE A 282 -6.11 -15.49 -22.88
C ILE A 282 -4.66 -14.97 -22.97
N CYS A 283 -3.69 -15.77 -22.58
CA CYS A 283 -2.26 -15.38 -22.68
C CYS A 283 -1.86 -15.04 -24.12
N GLN A 284 -2.32 -15.80 -25.11
CA GLN A 284 -2.04 -15.54 -26.52
C GLN A 284 -2.64 -14.21 -26.96
N ARG A 285 -3.92 -13.94 -26.62
CA ARG A 285 -4.59 -12.67 -26.91
C ARG A 285 -3.86 -11.48 -26.29
N LEU A 286 -3.53 -11.55 -25.00
CA LEU A 286 -2.81 -10.48 -24.30
C LEU A 286 -1.40 -10.25 -24.89
N LYS A 287 -0.70 -11.33 -25.25
CA LYS A 287 0.60 -11.24 -25.93
C LYS A 287 0.47 -10.54 -27.28
N GLU A 288 -0.49 -10.95 -28.12
CA GLU A 288 -0.75 -10.35 -29.43
C GLU A 288 -1.14 -8.86 -29.30
N GLU A 289 -1.97 -8.52 -28.30
CA GLU A 289 -2.34 -7.13 -28.01
C GLU A 289 -1.11 -6.29 -27.64
N PHE A 290 -0.24 -6.81 -26.77
CA PHE A 290 1.02 -6.16 -26.41
C PHE A 290 1.91 -5.93 -27.65
N GLU A 291 2.12 -6.97 -28.48
CA GLU A 291 2.96 -6.90 -29.67
C GLU A 291 2.41 -5.93 -30.71
N VAL A 292 1.08 -5.85 -30.87
CA VAL A 292 0.43 -4.90 -31.78
C VAL A 292 0.57 -3.46 -31.26
N MET A 293 0.41 -3.24 -29.96
CA MET A 293 0.49 -1.90 -29.37
C MET A 293 1.91 -1.35 -29.37
N THR A 294 2.90 -2.19 -29.07
CA THR A 294 4.28 -1.74 -28.83
C THR A 294 5.22 -1.99 -30.01
N GLY A 295 4.89 -2.87 -30.92
CA GLY A 295 5.81 -3.36 -31.96
C GLY A 295 6.90 -4.29 -31.45
N GLU A 296 6.93 -4.58 -30.15
CA GLU A 296 7.92 -5.46 -29.48
C GLU A 296 7.45 -6.90 -29.49
N GLN A 297 8.39 -7.85 -29.51
CA GLN A 297 8.08 -9.29 -29.48
C GLN A 297 8.20 -9.87 -28.06
N LEU A 298 7.16 -10.60 -27.63
CA LEU A 298 7.10 -11.31 -26.35
C LEU A 298 7.41 -12.80 -26.48
#